data_e4b3177536e314fbfd187bd4c23bea62
#
_entry.id   e4b3177536e314fbfd187bd4c23bea62
#
_cell.length_a   1.000
_cell.length_b   1.000
_cell.length_c   1.000
_cell.angle_alpha   90.00
_cell.angle_beta   90.00
_cell.angle_gamma   90.00
#
_symmetry.space_group_name_H-M   'P 1'
#
loop_
_entity.id
_entity.type
_entity.pdbx_description
1 polymer ?
#
loop_
_entity_poly.entity_id
_entity_poly.type
_entity_poly.pdbx_seq_one_letter_code
_entity_poly.pdbx_strand_id
1 'polypeptide(L)'
;MNRSMIRYLLSKLLLIEAALLIVPLVVAAIYQEPAKVFVSIGATMAILLGLGLLGSFHKPKDFHIYAKEGVLIVALCWILWSFFGALPFVFSGQIPNIIDAFFEVSSGFTTTGATILDDVGVLSHSLLFWRSFTHLIGGMGVLVFALAIMDNNKNSHLEVMKAEVPGPVFGKVVSKLKNTAQILYLLYLGLFFLFVVLYFLAGMPLYDSFVIAMGTAGTGGFTVFNDGIAHYNSSLITYLVSIGVLVFGVNFNLYYFLMIRKFKAFFKDEELRTYITIVLVSSVLIAYNVLHLYANVAKSFEISFFQVSNIITTTGFGYGTTEKWPLFSQFILLMLMVIGGSAGSTAGGLKVIRCLTLWRIAKNQVLSTLSPNRVLTLHVNDTVLDKDTQHQILKYFTIYSFITIGLLFVVSLDNNNFMTVVSAVFSCFNNIGPMIGTGQTFSIFSPISKLLLSLAMIAGRLEIYPMILLFLPKTWSKR
;
A
#
# COMPACT_ATOMS: atom_id res chain seq x y z
N MET A 1 28.82 4.48 -9.66
CA MET A 1 27.65 4.99 -8.93
C MET A 1 27.68 6.49 -8.84
N ASN A 2 26.65 7.17 -9.32
CA ASN A 2 26.53 8.63 -9.37
C ASN A 2 25.93 9.16 -8.05
N ARG A 3 26.77 9.25 -7.01
CA ARG A 3 26.33 9.71 -5.66
C ARG A 3 25.80 11.15 -5.66
N SER A 4 26.31 12.01 -6.56
CA SER A 4 25.85 13.42 -6.65
C SER A 4 24.43 13.49 -7.19
N MET A 5 24.06 12.59 -8.11
CA MET A 5 22.69 12.50 -8.63
C MET A 5 21.72 11.94 -7.61
N ILE A 6 22.11 10.89 -6.87
CA ILE A 6 21.30 10.33 -5.76
C ILE A 6 20.99 11.43 -4.74
N ARG A 7 22.03 12.15 -4.24
CA ARG A 7 21.84 13.25 -3.30
C ARG A 7 20.91 14.31 -3.86
N TYR A 8 21.12 14.76 -5.09
CA TYR A 8 20.32 15.80 -5.73
C TYR A 8 18.84 15.42 -5.82
N LEU A 9 18.52 14.19 -6.25
CA LEU A 9 17.15 13.73 -6.34
C LEU A 9 16.48 13.57 -4.98
N LEU A 10 17.17 12.93 -4.03
CA LEU A 10 16.62 12.80 -2.66
C LEU A 10 16.35 14.18 -2.05
N SER A 11 17.23 15.16 -2.26
CA SER A 11 17.02 16.52 -1.78
C SER A 11 15.79 17.17 -2.42
N LYS A 12 15.56 16.97 -3.71
CA LYS A 12 14.34 17.45 -4.38
C LYS A 12 13.08 16.79 -3.82
N LEU A 13 13.15 15.49 -3.50
CA LEU A 13 12.05 14.78 -2.89
C LEU A 13 11.72 15.30 -1.48
N LEU A 14 12.74 15.66 -0.68
CA LEU A 14 12.52 16.29 0.62
C LEU A 14 11.84 17.68 0.50
N LEU A 15 12.17 18.46 -0.55
CA LEU A 15 11.47 19.72 -0.82
C LEU A 15 9.99 19.50 -1.18
N ILE A 16 9.68 18.43 -1.88
CA ILE A 16 8.29 18.06 -2.18
C ILE A 16 7.55 17.68 -0.89
N GLU A 17 8.16 16.89 -0.02
CA GLU A 17 7.57 16.54 1.28
C GLU A 17 7.31 17.78 2.14
N ALA A 18 8.25 18.74 2.17
CA ALA A 18 8.05 20.02 2.84
C ALA A 18 6.85 20.79 2.29
N ALA A 19 6.66 20.80 0.97
CA ALA A 19 5.49 21.43 0.34
C ALA A 19 4.17 20.70 0.68
N LEU A 20 4.18 19.38 0.78
CA LEU A 20 2.99 18.60 1.15
C LEU A 20 2.55 18.86 2.60
N LEU A 21 3.47 19.17 3.51
CA LEU A 21 3.16 19.55 4.90
C LEU A 21 2.41 20.89 5.03
N ILE A 22 2.32 21.70 3.95
CA ILE A 22 1.45 22.89 3.94
C ILE A 22 -0.02 22.49 4.12
N VAL A 23 -0.45 21.33 3.59
CA VAL A 23 -1.84 20.91 3.66
C VAL A 23 -2.30 20.65 5.10
N PRO A 24 -1.62 19.81 5.93
CA PRO A 24 -1.98 19.67 7.33
C PRO A 24 -1.81 20.97 8.13
N LEU A 25 -0.88 21.87 7.75
CA LEU A 25 -0.76 23.18 8.38
C LEU A 25 -2.01 24.05 8.16
N VAL A 26 -2.61 24.01 6.96
CA VAL A 26 -3.89 24.66 6.66
C VAL A 26 -5.03 24.02 7.47
N VAL A 27 -5.05 22.70 7.61
CA VAL A 27 -6.04 22.01 8.46
C VAL A 27 -5.90 22.46 9.91
N ALA A 28 -4.68 22.58 10.46
CA ALA A 28 -4.43 23.10 11.80
C ALA A 28 -5.01 24.52 11.98
N ALA A 29 -4.87 25.39 10.96
CA ALA A 29 -5.41 26.73 10.98
C ALA A 29 -6.96 26.74 10.96
N ILE A 30 -7.60 25.88 10.16
CA ILE A 30 -9.07 25.77 10.10
C ILE A 30 -9.63 25.32 11.45
N TYR A 31 -8.99 24.36 12.12
CA TYR A 31 -9.41 23.82 13.42
C TYR A 31 -8.87 24.59 14.62
N GLN A 32 -8.15 25.70 14.39
CA GLN A 32 -7.57 26.57 15.45
C GLN A 32 -6.78 25.78 16.51
N GLU A 33 -5.95 24.87 16.04
CA GLU A 33 -5.19 23.97 16.91
C GLU A 33 -4.14 24.70 17.77
N PRO A 34 -3.65 24.12 18.87
CA PRO A 34 -2.65 24.72 19.74
C PRO A 34 -1.36 25.08 18.99
N ALA A 35 -0.71 26.17 19.38
CA ALA A 35 0.55 26.66 18.78
C ALA A 35 1.65 25.59 18.69
N LYS A 36 1.66 24.62 19.62
CA LYS A 36 2.60 23.50 19.62
C LYS A 36 2.52 22.67 18.35
N VAL A 37 1.31 22.47 17.78
CA VAL A 37 1.09 21.73 16.54
C VAL A 37 1.64 22.51 15.34
N PHE A 38 1.38 23.82 15.28
CA PHE A 38 1.95 24.68 14.23
C PHE A 38 3.48 24.67 14.27
N VAL A 39 4.06 24.78 15.47
CA VAL A 39 5.52 24.75 15.65
C VAL A 39 6.09 23.41 15.23
N SER A 40 5.42 22.29 15.54
CA SER A 40 5.89 20.94 15.18
C SER A 40 5.93 20.73 13.67
N ILE A 41 4.86 21.11 12.96
CA ILE A 41 4.80 21.02 11.49
C ILE A 41 5.80 22.01 10.87
N GLY A 42 5.85 23.26 11.34
CA GLY A 42 6.75 24.30 10.84
C GLY A 42 8.23 23.96 11.04
N ALA A 43 8.61 23.40 12.20
CA ALA A 43 9.98 22.96 12.47
C ALA A 43 10.38 21.81 11.52
N THR A 44 9.48 20.85 11.28
CA THR A 44 9.71 19.76 10.31
C THR A 44 9.89 20.32 8.90
N MET A 45 9.02 21.24 8.47
CA MET A 45 9.16 21.92 7.18
C MET A 45 10.50 22.65 7.06
N ALA A 46 10.94 23.37 8.10
CA ALA A 46 12.22 24.08 8.11
C ALA A 46 13.42 23.12 7.96
N ILE A 47 13.39 21.97 8.65
CA ILE A 47 14.41 20.90 8.52
C ILE A 47 14.45 20.37 7.08
N LEU A 48 13.29 20.01 6.52
CA LEU A 48 13.17 19.49 5.17
C LEU A 48 13.63 20.51 4.11
N LEU A 49 13.25 21.78 4.25
CA LEU A 49 13.69 22.86 3.38
C LEU A 49 15.20 23.06 3.49
N GLY A 50 15.76 23.10 4.70
CA GLY A 50 17.19 23.25 4.94
C GLY A 50 17.98 22.12 4.26
N LEU A 51 17.65 20.85 4.53
CA LEU A 51 18.31 19.69 3.94
C LEU A 51 18.10 19.62 2.43
N GLY A 52 16.89 19.90 1.96
CA GLY A 52 16.53 19.87 0.56
C GLY A 52 17.26 20.96 -0.25
N LEU A 53 17.36 22.18 0.25
CA LEU A 53 18.10 23.26 -0.39
C LEU A 53 19.61 23.00 -0.40
N LEU A 54 20.19 22.65 0.77
CA LEU A 54 21.62 22.34 0.87
C LEU A 54 22.04 21.20 -0.08
N GLY A 55 21.27 20.12 -0.13
CA GLY A 55 21.61 18.98 -0.99
C GLY A 55 21.37 19.24 -2.49
N SER A 56 20.42 20.13 -2.84
CA SER A 56 20.11 20.49 -4.23
C SER A 56 20.98 21.63 -4.77
N PHE A 57 21.74 22.34 -3.93
CA PHE A 57 22.55 23.48 -4.31
C PHE A 57 23.61 23.13 -5.37
N HIS A 58 24.26 21.96 -5.24
CA HIS A 58 25.23 21.49 -6.21
C HIS A 58 24.57 20.54 -7.20
N LYS A 59 24.26 21.04 -8.41
CA LYS A 59 23.73 20.21 -9.50
C LYS A 59 24.76 19.16 -9.93
N PRO A 60 24.33 17.91 -10.21
CA PRO A 60 25.24 16.87 -10.71
C PRO A 60 25.76 17.26 -12.10
N LYS A 61 27.01 16.90 -12.39
CA LYS A 61 27.60 17.08 -13.73
C LYS A 61 27.01 16.09 -14.74
N ASP A 62 26.64 14.91 -14.29
CA ASP A 62 26.00 13.86 -15.06
C ASP A 62 24.62 13.57 -14.49
N PHE A 63 23.59 13.68 -15.35
CA PHE A 63 22.18 13.42 -15.02
C PHE A 63 21.74 11.99 -15.38
N HIS A 64 22.64 11.14 -15.85
CA HIS A 64 22.31 9.74 -16.13
C HIS A 64 22.05 8.97 -14.83
N ILE A 65 20.94 8.23 -14.81
CA ILE A 65 20.54 7.30 -13.74
C ILE A 65 20.53 5.89 -14.34
N TYR A 66 21.33 5.00 -13.78
CA TYR A 66 21.29 3.59 -14.13
C TYR A 66 20.29 2.86 -13.19
N ALA A 67 19.86 1.67 -13.59
CA ALA A 67 18.90 0.87 -12.82
C ALA A 67 19.27 0.70 -11.34
N LYS A 68 20.58 0.52 -11.06
CA LYS A 68 21.11 0.40 -9.70
C LYS A 68 20.86 1.65 -8.86
N GLU A 69 21.09 2.83 -9.40
CA GLU A 69 20.85 4.11 -8.70
C GLU A 69 19.37 4.39 -8.56
N GLY A 70 18.56 4.06 -9.58
CA GLY A 70 17.10 4.16 -9.50
C GLY A 70 16.52 3.38 -8.32
N VAL A 71 16.92 2.13 -8.18
CA VAL A 71 16.49 1.26 -7.08
C VAL A 71 16.90 1.81 -5.71
N LEU A 72 18.15 2.33 -5.58
CA LEU A 72 18.61 2.95 -4.33
C LEU A 72 17.83 4.22 -3.97
N ILE A 73 17.56 5.08 -4.97
CA ILE A 73 16.79 6.32 -4.77
C ILE A 73 15.39 5.98 -4.26
N VAL A 74 14.75 4.97 -4.85
CA VAL A 74 13.43 4.50 -4.41
C VAL A 74 13.45 4.08 -2.95
N ALA A 75 14.31 3.12 -2.59
CA ALA A 75 14.37 2.60 -1.22
C ALA A 75 14.71 3.69 -0.18
N LEU A 76 15.70 4.53 -0.48
CA LEU A 76 16.08 5.63 0.41
C LEU A 76 14.99 6.69 0.54
N CYS A 77 14.27 6.99 -0.55
CA CYS A 77 13.16 7.95 -0.53
C CYS A 77 12.08 7.53 0.46
N TRP A 78 11.63 6.28 0.38
CA TRP A 78 10.59 5.75 1.26
C TRP A 78 11.00 5.78 2.74
N ILE A 79 12.27 5.43 3.04
CA ILE A 79 12.80 5.50 4.40
C ILE A 79 12.87 6.95 4.89
N LEU A 80 13.40 7.88 4.08
CA LEU A 80 13.53 9.28 4.45
C LEU A 80 12.19 9.97 4.64
N TRP A 81 11.23 9.75 3.74
CA TRP A 81 9.89 10.30 3.86
C TRP A 81 9.17 9.77 5.09
N SER A 82 9.29 8.46 5.38
CA SER A 82 8.72 7.91 6.61
C SER A 82 9.37 8.50 7.87
N PHE A 83 10.68 8.74 7.83
CA PHE A 83 11.42 9.32 8.97
C PHE A 83 11.06 10.79 9.20
N PHE A 84 11.14 11.62 8.17
CA PHE A 84 10.85 13.05 8.31
C PHE A 84 9.35 13.31 8.51
N GLY A 85 8.48 12.58 7.85
CA GLY A 85 7.04 12.65 8.06
C GLY A 85 6.59 12.24 9.47
N ALA A 86 7.43 11.51 10.22
CA ALA A 86 7.20 11.16 11.62
C ALA A 86 7.49 12.34 12.59
N LEU A 87 8.36 13.28 12.22
CA LEU A 87 8.79 14.38 13.11
C LEU A 87 7.65 15.26 13.64
N PRO A 88 6.59 15.60 12.87
CA PRO A 88 5.47 16.36 13.41
C PRO A 88 4.81 15.68 14.62
N PHE A 89 4.69 14.34 14.62
CA PHE A 89 4.13 13.58 15.73
C PHE A 89 5.03 13.61 16.97
N VAL A 90 6.35 13.50 16.76
CA VAL A 90 7.34 13.54 17.86
C VAL A 90 7.41 14.95 18.47
N PHE A 91 7.54 16.00 17.65
CA PHE A 91 7.68 17.39 18.13
C PHE A 91 6.40 17.92 18.79
N SER A 92 5.21 17.48 18.30
CA SER A 92 3.95 17.80 18.98
C SER A 92 3.79 17.06 20.31
N GLY A 93 4.51 15.94 20.50
CA GLY A 93 4.41 15.06 21.66
C GLY A 93 3.18 14.16 21.62
N GLN A 94 2.45 14.08 20.51
CA GLN A 94 1.29 13.18 20.36
C GLN A 94 1.72 11.72 20.17
N ILE A 95 2.89 11.48 19.52
CA ILE A 95 3.59 10.21 19.53
C ILE A 95 5.05 10.50 19.86
N PRO A 96 5.42 10.53 21.16
CA PRO A 96 6.73 11.02 21.57
C PRO A 96 7.88 10.08 21.23
N ASN A 97 7.63 8.78 21.08
CA ASN A 97 8.64 7.80 20.73
C ASN A 97 8.90 7.82 19.22
N ILE A 98 10.14 8.07 18.81
CA ILE A 98 10.51 8.14 17.37
C ILE A 98 10.32 6.83 16.63
N ILE A 99 10.48 5.66 17.28
CA ILE A 99 10.26 4.35 16.65
C ILE A 99 8.76 4.15 16.39
N ASP A 100 7.91 4.52 17.33
CA ASP A 100 6.47 4.43 17.21
C ASP A 100 5.96 5.40 16.13
N ALA A 101 6.45 6.64 16.12
CA ALA A 101 6.12 7.62 15.09
C ALA A 101 6.62 7.18 13.70
N PHE A 102 7.81 6.60 13.59
CA PHE A 102 8.33 6.04 12.35
C PHE A 102 7.49 4.87 11.86
N PHE A 103 7.04 3.98 12.77
CA PHE A 103 6.13 2.88 12.43
C PHE A 103 4.82 3.42 11.86
N GLU A 104 4.18 4.38 12.55
CA GLU A 104 2.89 4.96 12.15
C GLU A 104 2.98 5.62 10.77
N VAL A 105 4.03 6.40 10.51
CA VAL A 105 4.20 7.09 9.22
C VAL A 105 4.70 6.17 8.12
N SER A 106 5.53 5.17 8.44
CA SER A 106 5.87 4.12 7.49
C SER A 106 4.61 3.38 7.04
N SER A 107 3.74 3.04 8.00
CA SER A 107 2.41 2.48 7.71
C SER A 107 1.56 3.41 6.85
N GLY A 108 1.64 4.72 7.10
CA GLY A 108 0.97 5.74 6.30
C GLY A 108 1.42 5.75 4.85
N PHE A 109 2.70 6.00 4.59
CA PHE A 109 3.23 6.09 3.22
C PHE A 109 3.15 4.76 2.47
N THR A 110 3.40 3.63 3.12
CA THR A 110 3.29 2.31 2.49
C THR A 110 1.84 1.85 2.32
N THR A 111 0.88 2.69 2.72
CA THR A 111 -0.56 2.38 2.65
C THR A 111 -0.93 1.09 3.37
N THR A 112 -0.27 0.82 4.49
CA THR A 112 -0.50 -0.40 5.29
C THR A 112 -1.70 -0.24 6.23
N GLY A 113 -1.80 0.90 6.96
CA GLY A 113 -2.88 1.11 7.93
C GLY A 113 -2.68 0.43 9.29
N ALA A 114 -1.52 -0.19 9.52
CA ALA A 114 -1.13 -0.70 10.84
C ALA A 114 -0.89 0.49 11.79
N THR A 115 -1.41 0.44 13.00
CA THR A 115 -1.29 1.53 13.97
C THR A 115 -0.74 1.05 15.31
N ILE A 116 0.08 1.93 15.93
CA ILE A 116 0.52 1.77 17.32
C ILE A 116 -0.42 2.50 18.30
N LEU A 117 -1.39 3.25 17.78
CA LEU A 117 -2.29 4.04 18.60
C LEU A 117 -3.43 3.17 19.12
N ASP A 118 -3.56 3.06 20.43
CA ASP A 118 -4.69 2.41 21.08
C ASP A 118 -5.93 3.32 21.07
N ASP A 119 -5.70 4.64 21.05
CA ASP A 119 -6.74 5.65 20.87
C ASP A 119 -6.30 6.68 19.81
N VAL A 120 -7.03 6.70 18.68
CA VAL A 120 -6.79 7.65 17.60
C VAL A 120 -7.22 9.07 17.99
N GLY A 121 -8.12 9.22 18.94
CA GLY A 121 -8.61 10.50 19.43
C GLY A 121 -7.57 11.39 20.14
N VAL A 122 -6.39 10.84 20.46
CA VAL A 122 -5.27 11.64 21.02
C VAL A 122 -4.62 12.54 19.97
N LEU A 123 -4.84 12.27 18.68
CA LEU A 123 -4.28 13.06 17.59
C LEU A 123 -5.11 14.30 17.31
N SER A 124 -4.44 15.44 17.07
CA SER A 124 -5.07 16.63 16.51
C SER A 124 -5.59 16.38 15.09
N HIS A 125 -6.58 17.14 14.64
CA HIS A 125 -7.18 16.98 13.30
C HIS A 125 -6.14 17.11 12.18
N SER A 126 -5.16 18.02 12.33
CA SER A 126 -4.11 18.19 11.33
C SER A 126 -3.17 16.99 11.23
N LEU A 127 -2.78 16.38 12.36
CA LEU A 127 -1.91 15.21 12.36
C LEU A 127 -2.68 13.93 11.97
N LEU A 128 -3.95 13.82 12.33
CA LEU A 128 -4.83 12.75 11.85
C LEU A 128 -5.05 12.89 10.33
N PHE A 129 -5.20 14.11 9.83
CA PHE A 129 -5.25 14.38 8.40
C PHE A 129 -3.92 14.01 7.71
N TRP A 130 -2.77 14.42 8.27
CA TRP A 130 -1.44 14.08 7.74
C TRP A 130 -1.27 12.57 7.63
N ARG A 131 -1.62 11.83 8.69
CA ARG A 131 -1.61 10.38 8.74
C ARG A 131 -2.37 9.75 7.55
N SER A 132 -3.58 10.22 7.26
CA SER A 132 -4.38 9.72 6.13
C SER A 132 -3.93 10.27 4.78
N PHE A 133 -3.40 11.50 4.75
CA PHE A 133 -2.86 12.10 3.53
C PHE A 133 -1.63 11.36 3.00
N THR A 134 -0.82 10.77 3.91
CA THR A 134 0.28 9.88 3.49
C THR A 134 -0.23 8.67 2.72
N HIS A 135 -1.43 8.13 2.99
CA HIS A 135 -2.05 7.08 2.18
C HIS A 135 -2.36 7.54 0.75
N LEU A 136 -2.91 8.74 0.59
CA LEU A 136 -3.19 9.29 -0.73
C LEU A 136 -1.92 9.42 -1.57
N ILE A 137 -0.84 9.92 -0.96
CA ILE A 137 0.45 10.10 -1.62
C ILE A 137 1.09 8.74 -1.92
N GLY A 138 1.11 7.85 -0.94
CA GLY A 138 1.72 6.52 -1.05
C GLY A 138 1.00 5.58 -2.01
N GLY A 139 -0.32 5.74 -2.19
CA GLY A 139 -1.15 4.87 -3.02
C GLY A 139 -0.70 4.80 -4.48
N MET A 140 -0.37 5.93 -5.09
CA MET A 140 0.15 5.97 -6.47
C MET A 140 1.67 5.94 -6.57
N GLY A 141 2.36 5.76 -5.42
CA GLY A 141 3.81 5.80 -5.36
C GLY A 141 4.36 7.23 -5.31
N VAL A 142 5.23 7.43 -4.33
CA VAL A 142 5.86 8.73 -4.06
C VAL A 142 6.64 9.26 -5.27
N LEU A 143 7.29 8.36 -5.99
CA LEU A 143 8.13 8.72 -7.14
C LEU A 143 7.34 8.97 -8.41
N VAL A 144 6.23 8.28 -8.64
CA VAL A 144 5.33 8.59 -9.76
C VAL A 144 4.76 9.99 -9.60
N PHE A 145 4.41 10.38 -8.37
CA PHE A 145 4.01 11.74 -8.03
C PHE A 145 5.13 12.75 -8.28
N ALA A 146 6.34 12.48 -7.78
CA ALA A 146 7.50 13.34 -7.99
C ALA A 146 7.87 13.48 -9.47
N LEU A 147 7.82 12.39 -10.24
CA LEU A 147 8.10 12.40 -11.68
C LEU A 147 7.05 13.15 -12.50
N ALA A 148 5.79 13.15 -12.05
CA ALA A 148 4.75 13.94 -12.69
C ALA A 148 5.00 15.45 -12.57
N ILE A 149 5.70 15.89 -11.51
CA ILE A 149 6.00 17.30 -11.20
C ILE A 149 7.36 17.73 -11.76
N MET A 150 8.36 16.84 -11.82
CA MET A 150 9.73 17.17 -12.23
C MET A 150 9.92 17.29 -13.75
N ASP A 151 10.91 18.10 -14.15
CA ASP A 151 11.16 18.55 -15.53
C ASP A 151 11.69 17.47 -16.52
N ASN A 152 11.54 17.75 -17.82
CA ASN A 152 11.57 16.90 -19.02
C ASN A 152 12.88 16.21 -19.44
N ASN A 153 13.79 15.80 -18.60
CA ASN A 153 14.97 15.04 -19.05
C ASN A 153 14.63 13.56 -19.29
N LYS A 154 14.50 13.22 -20.56
CA LYS A 154 13.73 12.09 -21.11
C LYS A 154 14.18 10.66 -20.76
N ASN A 155 15.41 10.41 -20.31
CA ASN A 155 15.93 9.04 -20.16
C ASN A 155 16.25 8.60 -18.73
N SER A 156 16.39 9.53 -17.78
CA SER A 156 16.79 9.20 -16.40
C SER A 156 15.63 8.72 -15.51
N HIS A 157 14.39 9.07 -15.88
CA HIS A 157 13.21 8.80 -15.05
C HIS A 157 12.66 7.38 -15.26
N LEU A 158 12.98 6.74 -16.38
CA LEU A 158 12.43 5.44 -16.76
C LEU A 158 12.86 4.30 -15.80
N GLU A 159 14.11 4.32 -15.37
CA GLU A 159 14.64 3.29 -14.46
C GLU A 159 14.09 3.42 -13.04
N VAL A 160 13.82 4.66 -12.60
CA VAL A 160 13.18 4.94 -11.31
C VAL A 160 11.73 4.46 -11.33
N MET A 161 10.98 4.75 -12.42
CA MET A 161 9.59 4.29 -12.56
C MET A 161 9.49 2.76 -12.61
N LYS A 162 10.39 2.09 -13.32
CA LYS A 162 10.42 0.62 -13.37
C LYS A 162 10.64 -0.01 -11.99
N ALA A 163 11.37 0.67 -11.11
CA ALA A 163 11.65 0.19 -9.77
C ALA A 163 10.47 0.35 -8.80
N GLU A 164 9.49 1.21 -9.12
CA GLU A 164 8.35 1.51 -8.24
C GLU A 164 7.04 0.88 -8.69
N VAL A 165 6.88 0.53 -9.98
CA VAL A 165 5.62 -0.05 -10.48
C VAL A 165 5.42 -1.47 -9.95
N PRO A 166 4.42 -1.72 -9.09
CA PRO A 166 4.21 -3.03 -8.51
C PRO A 166 3.61 -4.01 -9.53
N GLY A 167 4.19 -5.20 -9.58
CA GLY A 167 3.70 -6.33 -10.35
C GLY A 167 4.40 -6.57 -11.69
N PRO A 168 4.24 -7.76 -12.26
CA PRO A 168 4.75 -8.09 -13.57
C PRO A 168 4.02 -7.26 -14.64
N VAL A 169 4.77 -6.52 -15.46
CA VAL A 169 4.22 -5.71 -16.54
C VAL A 169 3.88 -6.61 -17.73
N PHE A 170 2.62 -6.94 -17.89
CA PHE A 170 2.11 -7.68 -19.04
C PHE A 170 1.64 -6.71 -20.13
N GLY A 171 2.39 -6.61 -21.21
CA GLY A 171 2.02 -5.85 -22.41
C GLY A 171 2.75 -4.53 -22.62
N LYS A 172 3.08 -4.27 -23.88
CA LYS A 172 3.62 -2.99 -24.36
C LYS A 172 2.51 -1.95 -24.40
N VAL A 173 2.29 -1.20 -23.36
CA VAL A 173 1.39 -0.05 -23.38
C VAL A 173 2.21 1.22 -23.31
N VAL A 174 2.19 1.97 -24.41
CA VAL A 174 2.48 3.41 -24.60
C VAL A 174 3.93 3.84 -24.77
N SER A 175 4.14 4.45 -25.91
CA SER A 175 5.40 5.07 -26.39
C SER A 175 5.84 6.34 -25.64
N LYS A 176 5.04 6.84 -24.63
CA LYS A 176 5.36 8.03 -23.83
C LYS A 176 4.97 7.79 -22.36
N LEU A 177 5.85 7.16 -21.60
CA LEU A 177 5.65 6.80 -20.18
C LEU A 177 5.16 7.96 -19.28
N LYS A 178 5.64 9.19 -19.51
CA LYS A 178 5.21 10.37 -18.76
C LYS A 178 3.71 10.66 -18.94
N ASN A 179 3.21 10.63 -20.18
CA ASN A 179 1.80 10.91 -20.46
C ASN A 179 0.90 9.83 -19.83
N THR A 180 1.35 8.58 -19.81
CA THR A 180 0.61 7.49 -19.18
C THR A 180 0.55 7.66 -17.67
N ALA A 181 1.67 7.97 -17.02
CA ALA A 181 1.70 8.23 -15.58
C ALA A 181 0.78 9.40 -15.21
N GLN A 182 0.78 10.49 -15.98
CA GLN A 182 -0.11 11.62 -15.77
C GLN A 182 -1.59 11.26 -15.90
N ILE A 183 -1.96 10.48 -16.92
CA ILE A 183 -3.34 10.02 -17.11
C ILE A 183 -3.78 9.12 -15.94
N LEU A 184 -2.95 8.16 -15.53
CA LEU A 184 -3.27 7.29 -14.40
C LEU A 184 -3.38 8.07 -13.10
N TYR A 185 -2.55 9.10 -12.91
CA TYR A 185 -2.61 9.96 -11.74
C TYR A 185 -3.88 10.82 -11.72
N LEU A 186 -4.28 11.39 -12.87
CA LEU A 186 -5.55 12.13 -13.01
C LEU A 186 -6.76 11.22 -12.76
N LEU A 187 -6.72 9.97 -13.24
CA LEU A 187 -7.75 8.98 -12.95
C LEU A 187 -7.86 8.68 -11.45
N TYR A 188 -6.70 8.48 -10.81
CA TYR A 188 -6.63 8.24 -9.37
C TYR A 188 -7.24 9.40 -8.58
N LEU A 189 -6.85 10.64 -8.86
CA LEU A 189 -7.40 11.82 -8.20
C LEU A 189 -8.88 12.03 -8.54
N GLY A 190 -9.29 11.77 -9.78
CA GLY A 190 -10.69 11.86 -10.17
C GLY A 190 -11.59 10.89 -9.40
N LEU A 191 -11.13 9.62 -9.26
CA LEU A 191 -11.82 8.62 -8.44
C LEU A 191 -11.79 8.99 -6.95
N PHE A 192 -10.68 9.50 -6.43
CA PHE A 192 -10.59 9.98 -5.05
C PHE A 192 -11.66 11.05 -4.76
N PHE A 193 -11.75 12.12 -5.57
CA PHE A 193 -12.74 13.15 -5.38
C PHE A 193 -14.17 12.64 -5.57
N LEU A 194 -14.39 11.70 -6.49
CA LEU A 194 -15.68 11.05 -6.63
C LEU A 194 -16.11 10.37 -5.33
N PHE A 195 -15.22 9.61 -4.68
CA PHE A 195 -15.56 8.96 -3.41
C PHE A 195 -15.69 9.92 -2.24
N VAL A 196 -14.94 11.04 -2.20
CA VAL A 196 -15.19 12.12 -1.23
C VAL A 196 -16.65 12.61 -1.34
N VAL A 197 -17.11 12.90 -2.57
CA VAL A 197 -18.49 13.36 -2.81
C VAL A 197 -19.52 12.28 -2.44
N LEU A 198 -19.27 11.02 -2.81
CA LEU A 198 -20.19 9.91 -2.48
C LEU A 198 -20.32 9.70 -0.96
N TYR A 199 -19.21 9.74 -0.22
CA TYR A 199 -19.23 9.60 1.25
C TYR A 199 -19.94 10.79 1.90
N PHE A 200 -19.70 12.01 1.45
CA PHE A 200 -20.39 13.20 1.94
C PHE A 200 -21.89 13.14 1.69
N LEU A 201 -22.31 12.74 0.49
CA LEU A 201 -23.73 12.56 0.17
C LEU A 201 -24.40 11.40 0.93
N ALA A 202 -23.60 10.38 1.34
CA ALA A 202 -24.08 9.30 2.19
C ALA A 202 -24.24 9.69 3.67
N GLY A 203 -23.90 10.94 4.04
CA GLY A 203 -24.07 11.49 5.39
C GLY A 203 -22.81 11.52 6.25
N MET A 204 -21.62 11.23 5.71
CA MET A 204 -20.37 11.45 6.44
C MET A 204 -20.07 12.95 6.57
N PRO A 205 -19.53 13.44 7.70
CA PRO A 205 -18.93 14.77 7.80
C PRO A 205 -17.88 14.99 6.70
N LEU A 206 -17.73 16.24 6.23
CA LEU A 206 -16.81 16.55 5.13
C LEU A 206 -15.37 16.17 5.45
N TYR A 207 -14.89 16.43 6.66
CA TYR A 207 -13.56 16.06 7.11
C TYR A 207 -13.35 14.54 7.06
N ASP A 208 -14.29 13.78 7.61
CA ASP A 208 -14.24 12.31 7.62
C ASP A 208 -14.29 11.76 6.19
N SER A 209 -15.10 12.36 5.32
CA SER A 209 -15.21 11.98 3.90
C SER A 209 -13.86 12.10 3.19
N PHE A 210 -13.07 13.16 3.46
CA PHE A 210 -11.72 13.30 2.94
C PHE A 210 -10.78 12.24 3.52
N VAL A 211 -10.78 12.05 4.84
CA VAL A 211 -9.90 11.11 5.55
C VAL A 211 -10.15 9.67 5.07
N ILE A 212 -11.42 9.26 5.05
CA ILE A 212 -11.79 7.90 4.61
C ILE A 212 -11.54 7.71 3.11
N ALA A 213 -11.81 8.72 2.27
CA ALA A 213 -11.51 8.64 0.85
C ALA A 213 -10.00 8.54 0.56
N MET A 214 -9.13 9.20 1.34
CA MET A 214 -7.67 9.04 1.24
C MET A 214 -7.25 7.60 1.55
N GLY A 215 -7.79 7.02 2.62
CA GLY A 215 -7.57 5.61 2.98
C GLY A 215 -8.13 4.65 1.92
N THR A 216 -9.30 4.95 1.35
CA THR A 216 -9.91 4.17 0.25
C THR A 216 -9.05 4.23 -1.01
N ALA A 217 -8.63 5.43 -1.42
CA ALA A 217 -7.86 5.63 -2.65
C ALA A 217 -6.47 5.00 -2.55
N GLY A 218 -5.78 5.22 -1.44
CA GLY A 218 -4.47 4.60 -1.18
C GLY A 218 -4.57 3.11 -0.85
N THR A 219 -5.77 2.57 -0.57
CA THR A 219 -5.96 1.25 0.05
C THR A 219 -5.18 1.10 1.35
N GLY A 220 -5.32 2.09 2.26
CA GLY A 220 -4.46 2.20 3.44
C GLY A 220 -5.16 2.04 4.80
N GLY A 221 -6.47 2.26 4.90
CA GLY A 221 -7.30 1.84 6.04
C GLY A 221 -7.27 2.68 7.31
N PHE A 222 -6.55 3.79 7.37
CA PHE A 222 -6.61 4.68 8.53
C PHE A 222 -7.99 5.34 8.66
N THR A 223 -8.48 5.43 9.89
CA THR A 223 -9.80 5.97 10.24
C THR A 223 -9.68 7.15 11.21
N VAL A 224 -10.79 7.89 11.35
CA VAL A 224 -10.94 8.98 12.31
C VAL A 224 -11.27 8.46 13.72
N PHE A 225 -11.95 7.31 13.81
CA PHE A 225 -12.45 6.71 15.04
C PHE A 225 -11.88 5.32 15.27
N ASN A 226 -11.79 4.90 16.55
CA ASN A 226 -11.26 3.59 16.92
C ASN A 226 -12.12 2.42 16.41
N ASP A 227 -13.43 2.59 16.35
CA ASP A 227 -14.40 1.62 15.81
C ASP A 227 -14.43 1.59 14.27
N GLY A 228 -13.62 2.43 13.63
CA GLY A 228 -13.48 2.46 12.19
C GLY A 228 -14.77 2.87 11.47
N ILE A 229 -15.14 2.13 10.43
CA ILE A 229 -16.35 2.42 9.63
C ILE A 229 -17.64 2.05 10.38
N ALA A 230 -17.57 1.19 11.38
CA ALA A 230 -18.73 0.85 12.22
C ALA A 230 -19.31 2.07 12.97
N HIS A 231 -18.47 3.09 13.24
CA HIS A 231 -18.87 4.35 13.89
C HIS A 231 -20.10 5.01 13.20
N TYR A 232 -20.16 4.98 11.89
CA TYR A 232 -21.25 5.65 11.15
C TYR A 232 -22.57 4.89 11.19
N ASN A 233 -22.60 3.66 11.65
CA ASN A 233 -23.78 2.78 11.79
C ASN A 233 -24.71 2.84 10.55
N SER A 234 -24.16 2.84 9.36
CA SER A 234 -24.86 2.97 8.07
C SER A 234 -24.42 1.87 7.10
N SER A 235 -25.38 1.02 6.71
CA SER A 235 -25.15 0.00 5.68
C SER A 235 -24.75 0.63 4.34
N LEU A 236 -25.31 1.81 3.99
CA LEU A 236 -24.95 2.52 2.76
C LEU A 236 -23.47 2.90 2.76
N ILE A 237 -22.98 3.48 3.85
CA ILE A 237 -21.56 3.85 3.99
C ILE A 237 -20.69 2.59 3.93
N THR A 238 -21.07 1.53 4.63
CA THR A 238 -20.35 0.26 4.64
C THR A 238 -20.19 -0.31 3.22
N TYR A 239 -21.26 -0.36 2.43
CA TYR A 239 -21.20 -0.82 1.04
C TYR A 239 -20.41 0.14 0.13
N LEU A 240 -20.58 1.46 0.29
CA LEU A 240 -19.81 2.43 -0.50
C LEU A 240 -18.32 2.34 -0.25
N VAL A 241 -17.89 2.16 1.00
CA VAL A 241 -16.48 1.95 1.33
C VAL A 241 -15.99 0.63 0.74
N SER A 242 -16.76 -0.46 0.89
CA SER A 242 -16.41 -1.78 0.32
C SER A 242 -16.24 -1.73 -1.20
N ILE A 243 -17.15 -1.06 -1.91
CA ILE A 243 -17.06 -0.89 -3.36
C ILE A 243 -15.89 0.03 -3.71
N GLY A 244 -15.68 1.11 -2.93
CA GLY A 244 -14.57 2.03 -3.14
C GLY A 244 -13.22 1.32 -3.10
N VAL A 245 -12.95 0.57 -2.03
CA VAL A 245 -11.68 -0.15 -1.92
C VAL A 245 -11.51 -1.21 -3.03
N LEU A 246 -12.59 -1.90 -3.42
CA LEU A 246 -12.55 -2.84 -4.55
C LEU A 246 -12.20 -2.15 -5.86
N VAL A 247 -12.75 -0.96 -6.13
CA VAL A 247 -12.43 -0.15 -7.32
C VAL A 247 -10.94 0.22 -7.35
N PHE A 248 -10.36 0.68 -6.24
CA PHE A 248 -8.93 0.99 -6.18
C PHE A 248 -8.03 -0.24 -6.17
N GLY A 249 -8.55 -1.41 -5.80
CA GLY A 249 -7.88 -2.70 -5.88
C GLY A 249 -7.79 -3.30 -7.29
N VAL A 250 -8.44 -2.72 -8.30
CA VAL A 250 -8.38 -3.12 -9.70
C VAL A 250 -7.18 -2.47 -10.40
N ASN A 251 -6.62 -3.13 -11.39
CA ASN A 251 -5.55 -2.61 -12.24
C ASN A 251 -5.97 -1.30 -12.94
N PHE A 252 -5.25 -0.21 -12.68
CA PHE A 252 -5.56 1.11 -13.24
C PHE A 252 -5.48 1.18 -14.77
N ASN A 253 -4.70 0.31 -15.42
CA ASN A 253 -4.67 0.23 -16.88
C ASN A 253 -6.04 -0.19 -17.47
N LEU A 254 -6.84 -0.95 -16.71
CA LEU A 254 -8.18 -1.34 -17.16
C LEU A 254 -9.12 -0.13 -17.23
N TYR A 255 -8.99 0.83 -16.30
CA TYR A 255 -9.76 2.10 -16.38
C TYR A 255 -9.38 2.93 -17.60
N TYR A 256 -8.10 2.93 -17.98
CA TYR A 256 -7.69 3.54 -19.25
C TYR A 256 -8.39 2.89 -20.46
N PHE A 257 -8.57 1.55 -20.46
CA PHE A 257 -9.35 0.88 -21.51
C PHE A 257 -10.81 1.28 -21.52
N LEU A 258 -11.43 1.54 -20.37
CA LEU A 258 -12.79 2.10 -20.30
C LEU A 258 -12.86 3.49 -20.93
N MET A 259 -11.90 4.38 -20.63
CA MET A 259 -11.84 5.72 -21.20
C MET A 259 -11.76 5.71 -22.74
N ILE A 260 -10.99 4.81 -23.31
CA ILE A 260 -10.87 4.65 -24.77
C ILE A 260 -11.95 3.75 -25.37
N ARG A 261 -13.02 3.47 -24.60
CA ARG A 261 -14.21 2.68 -25.00
C ARG A 261 -13.90 1.23 -25.42
N LYS A 262 -12.82 0.64 -24.94
CA LYS A 262 -12.48 -0.78 -25.14
C LYS A 262 -13.10 -1.67 -24.05
N PHE A 263 -14.43 -1.65 -23.92
CA PHE A 263 -15.16 -2.39 -22.88
C PHE A 263 -14.88 -3.89 -22.88
N LYS A 264 -14.72 -4.51 -24.07
CA LYS A 264 -14.41 -5.96 -24.19
C LYS A 264 -13.09 -6.30 -23.52
N ALA A 265 -12.06 -5.45 -23.62
CA ALA A 265 -10.76 -5.69 -22.99
C ALA A 265 -10.86 -5.62 -21.47
N PHE A 266 -11.69 -4.72 -20.92
CA PHE A 266 -11.94 -4.63 -19.49
C PHE A 266 -12.58 -5.91 -18.93
N PHE A 267 -13.73 -6.37 -19.51
CA PHE A 267 -14.46 -7.51 -18.97
C PHE A 267 -13.85 -8.87 -19.33
N LYS A 268 -12.95 -8.95 -20.32
CA LYS A 268 -12.25 -10.20 -20.68
C LYS A 268 -10.98 -10.42 -19.86
N ASP A 269 -10.50 -9.41 -19.12
CA ASP A 269 -9.29 -9.54 -18.32
C ASP A 269 -9.41 -10.67 -17.30
N GLU A 270 -8.45 -11.59 -17.32
CA GLU A 270 -8.47 -12.79 -16.47
C GLU A 270 -8.20 -12.46 -15.01
N GLU A 271 -7.33 -11.47 -14.75
CA GLU A 271 -7.02 -11.04 -13.39
C GLU A 271 -8.26 -10.43 -12.74
N LEU A 272 -8.95 -9.53 -13.44
CA LEU A 272 -10.18 -8.90 -12.95
C LEU A 272 -11.26 -9.94 -12.62
N ARG A 273 -11.48 -10.90 -13.52
CA ARG A 273 -12.48 -11.96 -13.29
C ARG A 273 -12.12 -12.84 -12.11
N THR A 274 -10.85 -13.24 -12.00
CA THR A 274 -10.36 -14.02 -10.87
C THR A 274 -10.50 -13.26 -9.56
N TYR A 275 -10.12 -11.97 -9.55
CA TYR A 275 -10.24 -11.09 -8.39
C TYR A 275 -11.69 -10.99 -7.90
N ILE A 276 -12.64 -10.67 -8.80
CA ILE A 276 -14.08 -10.58 -8.44
C ILE A 276 -14.61 -11.94 -7.95
N THR A 277 -14.21 -13.03 -8.59
CA THR A 277 -14.62 -14.39 -8.18
C THR A 277 -14.14 -14.70 -6.76
N ILE A 278 -12.87 -14.40 -6.43
CA ILE A 278 -12.33 -14.60 -5.08
C ILE A 278 -13.13 -13.79 -4.07
N VAL A 279 -13.41 -12.50 -4.36
CA VAL A 279 -14.20 -11.64 -3.47
C VAL A 279 -15.58 -12.23 -3.20
N LEU A 280 -16.32 -12.60 -4.25
CA LEU A 280 -17.68 -13.09 -4.11
C LEU A 280 -17.73 -14.44 -3.38
N VAL A 281 -16.88 -15.39 -3.77
CA VAL A 281 -16.82 -16.71 -3.14
C VAL A 281 -16.45 -16.61 -1.67
N SER A 282 -15.40 -15.85 -1.35
CA SER A 282 -14.96 -15.66 0.04
C SER A 282 -16.03 -14.98 0.89
N SER A 283 -16.72 -13.96 0.33
CA SER A 283 -17.79 -13.25 1.05
C SER A 283 -18.97 -14.18 1.37
N VAL A 284 -19.38 -15.03 0.43
CA VAL A 284 -20.48 -15.99 0.66
C VAL A 284 -20.07 -17.05 1.66
N LEU A 285 -18.87 -17.63 1.55
CA LEU A 285 -18.38 -18.65 2.49
C LEU A 285 -18.28 -18.12 3.92
N ILE A 286 -17.74 -16.92 4.10
CA ILE A 286 -17.64 -16.27 5.41
C ILE A 286 -19.04 -15.93 5.92
N ALA A 287 -19.92 -15.32 5.10
CA ALA A 287 -21.26 -14.94 5.49
C ALA A 287 -22.07 -16.14 6.02
N TYR A 288 -21.96 -17.29 5.35
CA TYR A 288 -22.59 -18.54 5.80
C TYR A 288 -21.99 -19.00 7.15
N ASN A 289 -20.67 -18.95 7.28
CA ASN A 289 -19.98 -19.46 8.49
C ASN A 289 -20.21 -18.57 9.73
N VAL A 290 -20.40 -17.24 9.58
CA VAL A 290 -20.64 -16.30 10.69
C VAL A 290 -22.14 -16.00 10.91
N LEU A 291 -23.05 -16.63 10.17
CA LEU A 291 -24.50 -16.38 10.25
C LEU A 291 -25.04 -16.49 11.67
N HIS A 292 -24.56 -17.44 12.46
CA HIS A 292 -24.96 -17.67 13.85
C HIS A 292 -24.58 -16.52 14.79
N LEU A 293 -23.61 -15.67 14.42
CA LEU A 293 -23.18 -14.52 15.25
C LEU A 293 -24.08 -13.30 15.03
N TYR A 294 -24.64 -13.13 13.83
CA TYR A 294 -25.40 -11.93 13.46
C TYR A 294 -26.91 -12.15 13.34
N ALA A 295 -27.38 -13.39 13.40
CA ALA A 295 -28.79 -13.80 13.33
C ALA A 295 -29.59 -13.22 12.13
N ASN A 296 -28.93 -12.54 11.19
CA ASN A 296 -29.53 -11.92 9.99
C ASN A 296 -28.61 -12.12 8.79
N VAL A 297 -29.13 -12.79 7.75
CA VAL A 297 -28.39 -13.10 6.51
C VAL A 297 -27.85 -11.84 5.84
N ALA A 298 -28.65 -10.77 5.75
CA ALA A 298 -28.25 -9.52 5.10
C ALA A 298 -27.10 -8.85 5.88
N LYS A 299 -27.16 -8.80 7.21
CA LYS A 299 -26.09 -8.21 8.04
C LYS A 299 -24.82 -9.08 8.03
N SER A 300 -24.98 -10.40 8.05
CA SER A 300 -23.86 -11.33 7.94
C SER A 300 -23.12 -11.15 6.61
N PHE A 301 -23.86 -11.00 5.49
CA PHE A 301 -23.27 -10.75 4.19
C PHE A 301 -22.62 -9.36 4.10
N GLU A 302 -23.26 -8.31 4.61
CA GLU A 302 -22.71 -6.95 4.64
C GLU A 302 -21.34 -6.91 5.30
N ILE A 303 -21.23 -7.48 6.53
CA ILE A 303 -19.98 -7.45 7.28
C ILE A 303 -18.92 -8.35 6.64
N SER A 304 -19.33 -9.52 6.12
CA SER A 304 -18.41 -10.43 5.42
C SER A 304 -17.87 -9.80 4.13
N PHE A 305 -18.73 -9.18 3.33
CA PHE A 305 -18.33 -8.48 2.11
C PHE A 305 -17.40 -7.31 2.42
N PHE A 306 -17.68 -6.54 3.48
CA PHE A 306 -16.81 -5.48 3.93
C PHE A 306 -15.43 -6.01 4.32
N GLN A 307 -15.36 -7.03 5.17
CA GLN A 307 -14.07 -7.59 5.62
C GLN A 307 -13.27 -8.20 4.46
N VAL A 308 -13.92 -8.98 3.60
CA VAL A 308 -13.27 -9.56 2.41
C VAL A 308 -12.74 -8.47 1.49
N SER A 309 -13.55 -7.45 1.19
CA SER A 309 -13.15 -6.32 0.34
C SER A 309 -11.93 -5.61 0.91
N ASN A 310 -11.94 -5.31 2.20
CA ASN A 310 -10.85 -4.60 2.87
C ASN A 310 -9.56 -5.42 2.97
N ILE A 311 -9.66 -6.73 3.21
CA ILE A 311 -8.48 -7.59 3.35
C ILE A 311 -7.84 -7.91 2.00
N ILE A 312 -8.62 -8.27 0.98
CA ILE A 312 -8.06 -8.58 -0.35
C ILE A 312 -7.46 -7.37 -1.06
N THR A 313 -8.05 -6.18 -0.85
CA THR A 313 -7.50 -4.94 -1.38
C THR A 313 -6.35 -4.39 -0.54
N THR A 314 -6.01 -5.08 0.54
CA THR A 314 -5.01 -4.65 1.51
C THR A 314 -5.29 -3.25 2.08
N THR A 315 -6.57 -2.89 2.23
CA THR A 315 -6.98 -1.60 2.80
C THR A 315 -7.04 -1.63 4.32
N GLY A 316 -7.73 -2.64 4.87
CA GLY A 316 -7.75 -2.87 6.30
C GLY A 316 -8.55 -1.90 7.17
N PHE A 317 -9.58 -1.25 6.64
CA PHE A 317 -10.49 -0.47 7.49
C PHE A 317 -11.11 -1.32 8.59
N GLY A 318 -11.10 -0.81 9.83
CA GLY A 318 -11.75 -1.46 10.96
C GLY A 318 -13.29 -1.50 10.83
N TYR A 319 -13.89 -2.62 11.22
CA TYR A 319 -15.34 -2.79 11.41
C TYR A 319 -15.57 -3.79 12.53
N GLY A 320 -15.38 -3.36 13.76
CA GLY A 320 -15.40 -4.27 14.91
C GLY A 320 -14.25 -5.29 14.91
N THR A 321 -14.32 -6.26 15.79
CA THR A 321 -13.28 -7.28 15.93
C THR A 321 -13.68 -8.59 15.26
N THR A 322 -12.73 -9.25 14.58
CA THR A 322 -12.89 -10.61 14.04
C THR A 322 -12.52 -11.69 15.05
N GLU A 323 -12.30 -11.31 16.31
CA GLU A 323 -11.85 -12.19 17.39
C GLU A 323 -12.82 -13.35 17.65
N LYS A 324 -14.11 -13.05 17.61
CA LYS A 324 -15.19 -14.03 17.83
C LYS A 324 -15.55 -14.86 16.60
N TRP A 325 -14.89 -14.60 15.46
CA TRP A 325 -15.21 -15.32 14.23
C TRP A 325 -14.68 -16.75 14.28
N PRO A 326 -15.39 -17.72 13.68
CA PRO A 326 -14.89 -19.08 13.56
C PRO A 326 -13.55 -19.14 12.84
N LEU A 327 -12.70 -20.10 13.23
CA LEU A 327 -11.36 -20.27 12.69
C LEU A 327 -11.34 -20.38 11.14
N PHE A 328 -12.35 -21.02 10.55
CA PHE A 328 -12.48 -21.12 9.09
C PHE A 328 -12.56 -19.75 8.41
N SER A 329 -13.35 -18.82 8.96
CA SER A 329 -13.46 -17.46 8.43
C SER A 329 -12.15 -16.68 8.61
N GLN A 330 -11.51 -16.80 9.79
CA GLN A 330 -10.21 -16.18 10.05
C GLN A 330 -9.13 -16.71 9.09
N PHE A 331 -9.15 -18.02 8.79
CA PHE A 331 -8.22 -18.63 7.84
C PHE A 331 -8.43 -18.14 6.41
N ILE A 332 -9.68 -17.97 5.95
CA ILE A 332 -9.96 -17.35 4.64
C ILE A 332 -9.38 -15.94 4.60
N LEU A 333 -9.62 -15.11 5.63
CA LEU A 333 -9.04 -13.75 5.68
C LEU A 333 -7.52 -13.79 5.62
N LEU A 334 -6.87 -14.70 6.36
CA LEU A 334 -5.41 -14.86 6.34
C LEU A 334 -4.89 -15.22 4.93
N MET A 335 -5.59 -16.09 4.19
CA MET A 335 -5.25 -16.41 2.81
C MET A 335 -5.40 -15.19 1.89
N LEU A 336 -6.46 -14.41 2.07
CA LEU A 336 -6.68 -13.17 1.33
C LEU A 336 -5.59 -12.13 1.59
N MET A 337 -5.05 -12.06 2.82
CA MET A 337 -3.88 -11.22 3.15
C MET A 337 -2.66 -11.53 2.28
N VAL A 338 -2.45 -12.81 1.96
CA VAL A 338 -1.32 -13.23 1.11
C VAL A 338 -1.60 -12.95 -0.36
N ILE A 339 -2.81 -13.18 -0.83
CA ILE A 339 -3.18 -13.00 -2.25
C ILE A 339 -3.07 -11.54 -2.66
N GLY A 340 -3.72 -10.63 -1.91
CA GLY A 340 -3.75 -9.21 -2.22
C GLY A 340 -4.62 -8.83 -3.42
N GLY A 341 -4.47 -7.58 -3.92
CA GLY A 341 -5.25 -7.06 -5.05
C GLY A 341 -4.64 -7.35 -6.42
N SER A 342 -5.11 -6.63 -7.44
CA SER A 342 -4.61 -6.76 -8.81
C SER A 342 -3.25 -6.08 -8.99
N ALA A 343 -2.42 -6.57 -9.91
CA ALA A 343 -1.21 -5.89 -10.33
C ALA A 343 -1.53 -4.54 -10.97
N GLY A 344 -0.70 -3.52 -10.70
CA GLY A 344 -0.96 -2.16 -11.20
C GLY A 344 -2.15 -1.47 -10.54
N SER A 345 -2.56 -1.90 -9.34
CA SER A 345 -3.48 -1.22 -8.43
C SER A 345 -2.71 -0.61 -7.25
N THR A 346 -3.41 0.11 -6.37
CA THR A 346 -2.84 0.63 -5.12
C THR A 346 -2.62 -0.44 -4.06
N ALA A 347 -3.29 -1.59 -4.18
CA ALA A 347 -3.23 -2.70 -3.23
C ALA A 347 -1.83 -3.34 -3.11
N GLY A 348 -1.53 -3.93 -1.96
CA GLY A 348 -0.33 -4.74 -1.67
C GLY A 348 -0.52 -6.23 -1.95
N GLY A 349 0.23 -7.08 -1.25
CA GLY A 349 0.20 -8.55 -1.36
C GLY A 349 0.95 -9.11 -2.56
N LEU A 350 0.90 -10.43 -2.74
CA LEU A 350 1.55 -11.15 -3.85
C LEU A 350 0.99 -10.77 -5.23
N LYS A 351 -0.24 -10.27 -5.28
CA LYS A 351 -1.07 -9.96 -6.46
C LYS A 351 -1.78 -11.20 -7.04
N VAL A 352 -3.05 -11.00 -7.39
CA VAL A 352 -3.91 -12.04 -7.96
C VAL A 352 -3.28 -12.71 -9.18
N ILE A 353 -2.67 -11.91 -10.09
CA ILE A 353 -2.06 -12.44 -11.30
C ILE A 353 -0.87 -13.38 -11.02
N ARG A 354 -0.06 -13.07 -10.00
CA ARG A 354 1.05 -13.96 -9.61
C ARG A 354 0.52 -15.26 -9.03
N CYS A 355 -0.50 -15.20 -8.16
CA CYS A 355 -1.14 -16.40 -7.61
C CYS A 355 -1.73 -17.28 -8.72
N LEU A 356 -2.44 -16.67 -9.69
CA LEU A 356 -2.97 -17.37 -10.85
C LEU A 356 -1.86 -18.02 -11.69
N THR A 357 -0.76 -17.30 -11.90
CA THR A 357 0.38 -17.80 -12.68
C THR A 357 1.10 -18.94 -11.94
N LEU A 358 1.33 -18.83 -10.64
CA LEU A 358 1.91 -19.91 -9.81
C LEU A 358 1.06 -21.18 -9.86
N TRP A 359 -0.26 -21.02 -9.76
CA TRP A 359 -1.18 -22.15 -9.89
C TRP A 359 -1.07 -22.81 -11.27
N ARG A 360 -1.00 -22.04 -12.35
CA ARG A 360 -0.84 -22.57 -13.72
C ARG A 360 0.50 -23.26 -13.93
N ILE A 361 1.60 -22.71 -13.38
CA ILE A 361 2.92 -23.34 -13.40
C ILE A 361 2.86 -24.71 -12.71
N ALA A 362 2.29 -24.77 -11.50
CA ALA A 362 2.15 -26.01 -10.75
C ALA A 362 1.28 -27.03 -11.50
N LYS A 363 0.15 -26.60 -12.04
CA LYS A 363 -0.73 -27.45 -12.87
C LYS A 363 -0.01 -28.00 -14.11
N ASN A 364 0.74 -27.15 -14.84
CA ASN A 364 1.49 -27.57 -16.01
C ASN A 364 2.60 -28.56 -15.64
N GLN A 365 3.24 -28.39 -14.48
CA GLN A 365 4.26 -29.34 -13.99
C GLN A 365 3.65 -30.74 -13.74
N VAL A 366 2.48 -30.80 -13.11
CA VAL A 366 1.76 -32.08 -12.91
C VAL A 366 1.36 -32.71 -14.26
N LEU A 367 0.83 -31.89 -15.19
CA LEU A 367 0.45 -32.38 -16.51
C LEU A 367 1.64 -32.87 -17.36
N SER A 368 2.80 -32.21 -17.23
CA SER A 368 4.04 -32.63 -17.91
C SER A 368 4.55 -33.97 -17.41
N THR A 369 4.35 -34.27 -16.12
CA THR A 369 4.68 -35.58 -15.56
C THR A 369 3.79 -36.69 -16.13
N LEU A 370 2.50 -36.39 -16.40
CA LEU A 370 1.55 -37.34 -17.01
C LEU A 370 1.74 -37.50 -18.52
N SER A 371 2.23 -36.47 -19.20
CA SER A 371 2.37 -36.43 -20.66
C SER A 371 3.69 -35.74 -21.05
N PRO A 372 4.86 -36.42 -20.94
CA PRO A 372 6.19 -35.82 -21.11
C PRO A 372 6.43 -35.19 -22.50
N ASN A 373 5.79 -35.74 -23.54
CA ASN A 373 5.95 -35.30 -24.93
C ASN A 373 5.04 -34.10 -25.31
N ARG A 374 4.19 -33.64 -24.38
CA ARG A 374 3.28 -32.54 -24.64
C ARG A 374 3.96 -31.20 -24.38
N VAL A 375 3.99 -30.32 -25.39
CA VAL A 375 4.45 -28.92 -25.20
C VAL A 375 3.33 -28.15 -24.49
N LEU A 376 3.56 -27.78 -23.23
CA LEU A 376 2.64 -27.00 -22.43
C LEU A 376 3.07 -25.53 -22.44
N THR A 377 2.26 -24.67 -23.06
CA THR A 377 2.44 -23.22 -23.04
C THR A 377 1.57 -22.62 -21.95
N LEU A 378 2.10 -21.64 -21.22
CA LEU A 378 1.35 -20.91 -20.22
C LEU A 378 0.86 -19.60 -20.84
N HIS A 379 -0.45 -19.36 -20.76
CA HIS A 379 -1.08 -18.16 -21.29
C HIS A 379 -1.63 -17.30 -20.15
N VAL A 380 -1.59 -16.01 -20.31
CA VAL A 380 -2.25 -15.00 -19.47
C VAL A 380 -2.83 -13.93 -20.39
N ASN A 381 -4.13 -13.66 -20.30
CA ASN A 381 -4.84 -12.73 -21.19
C ASN A 381 -4.55 -12.96 -22.69
N ASP A 382 -4.67 -14.20 -23.16
CA ASP A 382 -4.38 -14.65 -24.54
C ASP A 382 -2.91 -14.46 -24.99
N THR A 383 -2.01 -14.06 -24.09
CA THR A 383 -0.57 -13.95 -24.39
C THR A 383 0.21 -15.12 -23.79
N VAL A 384 1.16 -15.66 -24.59
CA VAL A 384 2.07 -16.70 -24.09
C VAL A 384 3.08 -16.07 -23.13
N LEU A 385 3.16 -16.62 -21.92
CA LEU A 385 4.13 -16.17 -20.92
C LEU A 385 5.47 -16.85 -21.19
N ASP A 386 6.51 -16.02 -21.40
CA ASP A 386 7.88 -16.49 -21.59
C ASP A 386 8.44 -17.17 -20.34
N LYS A 387 9.42 -18.05 -20.51
CA LYS A 387 10.03 -18.81 -19.40
C LYS A 387 10.75 -17.90 -18.42
N ASP A 388 11.32 -16.80 -18.86
CA ASP A 388 12.04 -15.86 -17.99
C ASP A 388 11.09 -15.17 -17.01
N THR A 389 9.94 -14.74 -17.47
CA THR A 389 8.88 -14.16 -16.59
C THR A 389 8.34 -15.22 -15.60
N GLN A 390 8.14 -16.48 -16.05
CA GLN A 390 7.75 -17.57 -15.15
C GLN A 390 8.81 -17.79 -14.05
N HIS A 391 10.08 -17.84 -14.40
CA HIS A 391 11.18 -17.97 -13.43
C HIS A 391 11.29 -16.77 -12.50
N GLN A 392 11.04 -15.55 -12.98
CA GLN A 392 11.02 -14.35 -12.11
C GLN A 392 9.93 -14.44 -11.05
N ILE A 393 8.72 -14.89 -11.42
CA ILE A 393 7.62 -15.06 -10.47
C ILE A 393 7.94 -16.13 -9.42
N LEU A 394 8.54 -17.27 -9.83
CA LEU A 394 8.97 -18.31 -8.89
C LEU A 394 10.06 -17.81 -7.94
N LYS A 395 11.09 -17.10 -8.45
CA LYS A 395 12.15 -16.51 -7.63
C LYS A 395 11.58 -15.49 -6.64
N TYR A 396 10.66 -14.64 -7.08
CA TYR A 396 9.99 -13.68 -6.20
C TYR A 396 9.25 -14.39 -5.07
N PHE A 397 8.45 -15.41 -5.39
CA PHE A 397 7.71 -16.17 -4.38
C PHE A 397 8.64 -16.87 -3.39
N THR A 398 9.75 -17.43 -3.87
CA THR A 398 10.76 -18.04 -3.00
C THR A 398 11.37 -17.03 -2.02
N ILE A 399 11.80 -15.86 -2.50
CA ILE A 399 12.37 -14.79 -1.66
C ILE A 399 11.32 -14.28 -0.67
N TYR A 400 10.09 -14.05 -1.15
CA TYR A 400 8.95 -13.66 -0.31
C TYR A 400 8.75 -14.63 0.86
N SER A 401 8.75 -15.94 0.59
CA SER A 401 8.57 -16.97 1.61
C SER A 401 9.69 -16.99 2.63
N PHE A 402 10.96 -16.90 2.20
CA PHE A 402 12.11 -16.84 3.13
C PHE A 402 12.07 -15.60 4.03
N ILE A 403 11.75 -14.42 3.49
CA ILE A 403 11.62 -13.20 4.29
C ILE A 403 10.48 -13.32 5.28
N THR A 404 9.31 -13.83 4.84
CA THR A 404 8.15 -14.05 5.72
C THR A 404 8.51 -14.96 6.88
N ILE A 405 9.19 -16.11 6.63
CA ILE A 405 9.63 -17.02 7.68
C ILE A 405 10.61 -16.33 8.62
N GLY A 406 11.57 -15.57 8.09
CA GLY A 406 12.53 -14.81 8.90
C GLY A 406 11.86 -13.78 9.80
N LEU A 407 10.88 -13.03 9.28
CA LEU A 407 10.09 -12.07 10.05
C LEU A 407 9.26 -12.76 11.15
N LEU A 408 8.58 -13.86 10.82
CA LEU A 408 7.83 -14.65 11.80
C LEU A 408 8.74 -15.13 12.94
N PHE A 409 9.95 -15.61 12.60
CA PHE A 409 10.90 -16.09 13.60
C PHE A 409 11.35 -14.98 14.55
N VAL A 410 11.68 -13.78 14.04
CA VAL A 410 12.12 -12.67 14.89
C VAL A 410 10.97 -12.07 15.69
N VAL A 411 9.81 -11.84 15.08
CA VAL A 411 8.65 -11.24 15.79
C VAL A 411 8.08 -12.19 16.84
N SER A 412 8.25 -13.52 16.69
CA SER A 412 7.84 -14.50 17.69
C SER A 412 8.60 -14.38 19.03
N LEU A 413 9.77 -13.70 19.05
CA LEU A 413 10.52 -13.45 20.28
C LEU A 413 9.78 -12.54 21.27
N ASP A 414 8.80 -11.79 20.82
CA ASP A 414 7.96 -10.98 21.70
C ASP A 414 6.92 -11.79 22.50
N ASN A 415 6.89 -13.11 22.33
CA ASN A 415 6.02 -14.07 23.07
C ASN A 415 4.51 -13.78 23.00
N ASN A 416 4.04 -13.16 21.92
CA ASN A 416 2.62 -12.97 21.65
C ASN A 416 1.97 -14.28 21.13
N ASN A 417 0.64 -14.30 21.11
CA ASN A 417 -0.12 -15.44 20.58
C ASN A 417 0.26 -15.72 19.12
N PHE A 418 0.28 -16.99 18.73
CA PHE A 418 0.65 -17.42 17.37
C PHE A 418 -0.14 -16.69 16.28
N MET A 419 -1.46 -16.57 16.43
CA MET A 419 -2.33 -15.88 15.45
C MET A 419 -2.00 -14.39 15.35
N THR A 420 -1.69 -13.75 16.47
CA THR A 420 -1.26 -12.34 16.55
C THR A 420 0.05 -12.15 15.78
N VAL A 421 1.06 -12.98 16.02
CA VAL A 421 2.37 -12.90 15.33
C VAL A 421 2.21 -13.14 13.83
N VAL A 422 1.49 -14.20 13.44
CA VAL A 422 1.29 -14.55 12.02
C VAL A 422 0.53 -13.44 11.29
N SER A 423 -0.58 -12.98 11.86
CA SER A 423 -1.37 -11.92 11.23
C SER A 423 -0.65 -10.57 11.22
N ALA A 424 0.16 -10.24 12.24
CA ALA A 424 0.98 -9.02 12.26
C ALA A 424 2.01 -9.01 11.14
N VAL A 425 2.76 -10.11 10.97
CA VAL A 425 3.77 -10.22 9.92
C VAL A 425 3.13 -10.17 8.52
N PHE A 426 2.04 -10.93 8.29
CA PHE A 426 1.34 -10.87 7.00
C PHE A 426 0.71 -9.51 6.75
N SER A 427 0.15 -8.88 7.78
CA SER A 427 -0.43 -7.55 7.68
C SER A 427 0.62 -6.51 7.28
N CYS A 428 1.75 -6.44 7.96
CA CYS A 428 2.80 -5.48 7.67
C CYS A 428 3.50 -5.76 6.34
N PHE A 429 3.84 -7.03 6.06
CA PHE A 429 4.60 -7.37 4.86
C PHE A 429 3.76 -7.29 3.57
N ASN A 430 2.44 -7.49 3.66
CA ASN A 430 1.51 -7.34 2.53
C ASN A 430 0.76 -5.98 2.52
N ASN A 431 1.09 -5.07 3.42
CA ASN A 431 0.52 -3.71 3.51
C ASN A 431 -1.01 -3.71 3.71
N ILE A 432 -1.53 -4.38 4.75
CA ILE A 432 -2.98 -4.57 4.97
C ILE A 432 -3.52 -3.75 6.15
N GLY A 433 -2.77 -3.68 7.25
CA GLY A 433 -3.09 -2.90 8.45
C GLY A 433 -3.47 -3.74 9.66
N PRO A 434 -4.71 -4.22 9.80
CA PRO A 434 -5.16 -4.89 11.01
C PRO A 434 -4.54 -6.28 11.19
N MET A 435 -4.48 -6.70 12.45
CA MET A 435 -4.25 -8.10 12.83
C MET A 435 -5.59 -8.85 12.86
N ILE A 436 -5.58 -10.13 12.50
CA ILE A 436 -6.78 -10.99 12.53
C ILE A 436 -6.87 -11.71 13.87
N GLY A 437 -8.10 -11.84 14.40
CA GLY A 437 -8.37 -12.59 15.61
C GLY A 437 -7.91 -11.91 16.91
N THR A 438 -7.59 -10.62 16.84
CA THR A 438 -7.23 -9.82 18.02
C THR A 438 -7.78 -8.40 17.86
N GLY A 439 -8.16 -7.78 18.98
CA GLY A 439 -8.54 -6.35 19.03
C GLY A 439 -7.38 -5.44 19.41
N GLN A 440 -6.14 -5.95 19.41
CA GLN A 440 -4.95 -5.21 19.83
C GLN A 440 -4.33 -4.41 18.71
N THR A 441 -3.61 -3.35 19.05
CA THR A 441 -2.80 -2.55 18.13
C THR A 441 -1.35 -3.05 18.13
N PHE A 442 -0.51 -2.47 17.26
CA PHE A 442 0.93 -2.82 17.22
C PHE A 442 1.72 -2.24 18.39
N SER A 443 1.08 -1.55 19.34
CA SER A 443 1.70 -1.07 20.59
C SER A 443 2.32 -2.20 21.41
N ILE A 444 1.77 -3.41 21.33
CA ILE A 444 2.18 -4.61 22.08
C ILE A 444 3.57 -5.15 21.70
N PHE A 445 4.08 -4.78 20.52
CA PHE A 445 5.37 -5.28 20.03
C PHE A 445 6.55 -4.49 20.56
N SER A 446 7.70 -5.16 20.70
CA SER A 446 8.96 -4.53 21.10
C SER A 446 9.43 -3.49 20.06
N PRO A 447 10.27 -2.51 20.47
CA PRO A 447 10.83 -1.53 19.53
C PRO A 447 11.58 -2.16 18.35
N ILE A 448 12.25 -3.30 18.56
CA ILE A 448 12.96 -4.03 17.51
C ILE A 448 11.97 -4.62 16.52
N SER A 449 10.92 -5.28 17.00
CA SER A 449 9.85 -5.83 16.13
C SER A 449 9.12 -4.72 15.36
N LYS A 450 8.80 -3.59 15.99
CA LYS A 450 8.22 -2.42 15.33
C LYS A 450 9.10 -1.88 14.21
N LEU A 451 10.41 -1.75 14.44
CA LEU A 451 11.35 -1.30 13.41
C LEU A 451 11.44 -2.30 12.25
N LEU A 452 11.52 -3.60 12.55
CA LEU A 452 11.54 -4.65 11.51
C LEU A 452 10.24 -4.70 10.71
N LEU A 453 9.09 -4.57 11.37
CA LEU A 453 7.79 -4.51 10.71
C LEU A 453 7.66 -3.24 9.84
N SER A 454 8.22 -2.09 10.28
CA SER A 454 8.27 -0.88 9.45
C SER A 454 9.08 -1.09 8.17
N LEU A 455 10.25 -1.73 8.29
CA LEU A 455 11.07 -2.08 7.13
C LEU A 455 10.38 -3.15 6.25
N ALA A 456 9.63 -4.06 6.85
CA ALA A 456 8.82 -5.05 6.12
C ALA A 456 7.70 -4.38 5.32
N MET A 457 6.99 -3.38 5.89
CA MET A 457 6.00 -2.57 5.17
C MET A 457 6.59 -1.88 3.94
N ILE A 458 7.78 -1.26 4.09
CA ILE A 458 8.49 -0.63 2.98
C ILE A 458 8.92 -1.68 1.93
N ALA A 459 9.45 -2.84 2.38
CA ALA A 459 9.84 -3.92 1.48
C ALA A 459 8.66 -4.52 0.71
N GLY A 460 7.52 -4.71 1.36
CA GLY A 460 6.29 -5.17 0.73
C GLY A 460 5.80 -4.20 -0.36
N ARG A 461 5.80 -2.90 -0.05
CA ARG A 461 5.39 -1.85 -0.99
C ARG A 461 6.30 -1.75 -2.22
N LEU A 462 7.61 -1.91 -2.02
CA LEU A 462 8.65 -1.82 -3.07
C LEU A 462 8.93 -3.16 -3.77
N GLU A 463 8.12 -4.18 -3.55
CA GLU A 463 8.32 -5.50 -4.13
C GLU A 463 9.68 -6.13 -3.79
N ILE A 464 10.14 -5.95 -2.55
CA ILE A 464 11.27 -6.63 -1.90
C ILE A 464 12.65 -6.26 -2.47
N TYR A 465 12.86 -6.34 -3.80
CA TYR A 465 14.18 -6.18 -4.42
C TYR A 465 14.88 -4.87 -4.06
N PRO A 466 14.25 -3.68 -4.06
CA PRO A 466 14.91 -2.43 -3.69
C PRO A 466 15.46 -2.45 -2.27
N MET A 467 14.73 -3.05 -1.33
CA MET A 467 15.19 -3.16 0.05
C MET A 467 16.35 -4.14 0.20
N ILE A 468 16.32 -5.31 -0.46
CA ILE A 468 17.45 -6.24 -0.44
C ILE A 468 18.70 -5.57 -1.01
N LEU A 469 18.58 -4.92 -2.16
CA LEU A 469 19.72 -4.26 -2.81
C LEU A 469 20.29 -3.12 -1.97
N LEU A 470 19.48 -2.42 -1.19
CA LEU A 470 19.94 -1.37 -0.28
C LEU A 470 20.94 -1.93 0.76
N PHE A 471 20.70 -3.12 1.30
CA PHE A 471 21.53 -3.74 2.33
C PHE A 471 22.73 -4.53 1.76
N LEU A 472 22.83 -4.74 0.46
CA LEU A 472 23.95 -5.43 -0.15
C LEU A 472 25.17 -4.51 -0.33
N PRO A 473 26.37 -4.83 0.28
CA PRO A 473 27.55 -3.99 0.16
C PRO A 473 28.02 -3.75 -1.28
N LYS A 474 27.82 -4.73 -2.17
CA LYS A 474 28.13 -4.63 -3.62
C LYS A 474 27.34 -3.53 -4.32
N THR A 475 26.19 -3.15 -3.78
CA THR A 475 25.35 -2.07 -4.34
C THR A 475 26.05 -0.71 -4.19
N TRP A 476 26.81 -0.51 -3.13
CA TRP A 476 27.51 0.75 -2.82
C TRP A 476 28.89 0.86 -3.45
N SER A 477 29.37 -0.21 -4.08
CA SER A 477 30.66 -0.20 -4.78
C SER A 477 30.63 0.61 -6.09
N LYS A 478 31.78 1.15 -6.48
CA LYS A 478 31.96 2.00 -7.67
C LYS A 478 31.93 1.24 -9.03
N ARG A 479 31.66 -0.06 -9.05
CA ARG A 479 31.55 -0.82 -10.31
C ARG A 479 30.17 -0.75 -10.88
#